data_9e0f472256bdda88146d6184138bb8bb
#
_entry.id   9e0f472256bdda88146d6184138bb8bb
#
_cell.length_a   1.000
_cell.length_b   1.000
_cell.length_c   1.000
_cell.angle_alpha   90.00
_cell.angle_beta   90.00
_cell.angle_gamma   90.00
#
_symmetry.space_group_name_H-M   'P 1'
#
loop_
_entity.id
_entity.type
_entity.pdbx_description
1 polymer ?
#
loop_
_entity_poly.entity_id
_entity_poly.type
_entity_poly.pdbx_seq_one_letter_code
_entity_poly.pdbx_strand_id
1 'polypeptide(L)'
;EDKKICDGVGMQSHLDVGYPTPGMGGMISNTIDAFAKEGFEIQITELDVTDYNNSGRQLQYYKDLFNMLVTKKKSGVNITGVTFWGLCDSNSWRRDGKPLLFSAVFSPKPVFYEVIETAKNAWK
;
A
#
# COMPACT_ATOMS: atom_id res chain seq x y z
N GLU A 1 1.83 -12.29 -33.17
CA GLU A 1 0.98 -11.36 -32.40
C GLU A 1 1.06 -11.78 -30.93
N ASP A 2 1.64 -10.92 -30.08
CA ASP A 2 1.64 -11.12 -28.64
C ASP A 2 0.19 -10.98 -28.14
N LYS A 3 -0.39 -12.08 -27.72
CA LYS A 3 -1.74 -12.08 -27.17
C LYS A 3 -1.69 -11.52 -25.77
N LYS A 4 -2.36 -10.40 -25.53
CA LYS A 4 -2.60 -9.89 -24.19
C LYS A 4 -3.41 -10.92 -23.39
N ILE A 5 -2.81 -11.48 -22.35
CA ILE A 5 -3.42 -12.57 -21.56
C ILE A 5 -4.06 -12.07 -20.26
N CYS A 6 -3.77 -10.82 -19.87
CA CYS A 6 -4.40 -10.17 -18.71
C CYS A 6 -4.46 -8.65 -18.91
N ASP A 7 -5.32 -7.98 -18.17
CA ASP A 7 -5.53 -6.53 -18.24
C ASP A 7 -4.91 -5.79 -17.05
N GLY A 8 -4.59 -6.48 -16.00
CA GLY A 8 -4.08 -5.86 -14.79
C GLY A 8 -3.24 -6.78 -13.93
N VAL A 9 -2.61 -6.18 -12.94
CA VAL A 9 -1.74 -6.84 -11.96
C VAL A 9 -2.22 -6.52 -10.55
N GLY A 10 -2.43 -7.55 -9.74
CA GLY A 10 -2.65 -7.44 -8.30
C GLY A 10 -1.34 -7.62 -7.55
N MET A 11 -0.88 -6.58 -6.88
CA MET A 11 0.27 -6.63 -5.98
C MET A 11 -0.23 -6.90 -4.56
N GLN A 12 0.10 -8.05 -3.98
CA GLN A 12 -0.37 -8.40 -2.63
C GLN A 12 0.08 -7.37 -1.59
N SER A 13 1.37 -7.05 -1.59
CA SER A 13 1.96 -6.03 -0.72
C SER A 13 1.90 -6.38 0.77
N HIS A 14 2.37 -7.57 1.12
CA HIS A 14 2.68 -7.94 2.49
C HIS A 14 4.06 -7.41 2.85
N LEU A 15 4.09 -6.24 3.46
CA LEU A 15 5.29 -5.42 3.64
C LEU A 15 5.77 -5.42 5.10
N ASP A 16 6.96 -4.86 5.32
CA ASP A 16 7.53 -4.63 6.65
C ASP A 16 8.21 -3.26 6.68
N VAL A 17 8.22 -2.59 7.82
CA VAL A 17 8.81 -1.24 7.96
C VAL A 17 10.31 -1.19 7.63
N GLY A 18 10.98 -2.33 7.59
CA GLY A 18 12.38 -2.44 7.21
C GLY A 18 12.61 -2.58 5.71
N TYR A 19 11.64 -3.13 4.97
CA TYR A 19 11.81 -3.46 3.55
C TYR A 19 10.48 -3.92 2.92
N PRO A 20 10.23 -3.62 1.64
CA PRO A 20 10.98 -2.73 0.73
C PRO A 20 10.74 -1.25 1.02
N THR A 21 11.55 -0.36 0.45
CA THR A 21 11.37 1.10 0.59
C THR A 21 10.05 1.55 -0.06
N PRO A 22 9.19 2.30 0.66
CA PRO A 22 7.83 2.58 0.21
C PRO A 22 7.70 3.82 -0.69
N GLY A 23 8.70 4.72 -0.69
CA GLY A 23 8.61 6.02 -1.35
C GLY A 23 8.96 5.99 -2.84
N MET A 24 8.91 7.18 -3.46
CA MET A 24 9.30 7.38 -4.86
C MET A 24 10.74 6.93 -5.11
N GLY A 25 10.96 6.21 -6.21
CA GLY A 25 12.27 5.65 -6.57
C GLY A 25 12.65 4.37 -5.80
N GLY A 26 11.84 3.95 -4.83
CA GLY A 26 12.01 2.67 -4.15
C GLY A 26 11.53 1.48 -4.97
N MET A 27 11.73 0.28 -4.45
CA MET A 27 11.40 -0.97 -5.16
C MET A 27 9.91 -1.04 -5.55
N ILE A 28 8.99 -0.69 -4.66
CA ILE A 28 7.54 -0.72 -4.94
C ILE A 28 7.22 0.26 -6.07
N SER A 29 7.74 1.47 -5.98
CA SER A 29 7.56 2.51 -7.01
C SER A 29 8.05 2.04 -8.37
N ASN A 30 9.26 1.48 -8.45
CA ASN A 30 9.86 1.01 -9.70
C ASN A 30 9.09 -0.19 -10.28
N THR A 31 8.57 -1.07 -9.45
CA THR A 31 7.71 -2.20 -9.88
C THR A 31 6.41 -1.68 -10.50
N ILE A 32 5.77 -0.70 -9.87
CA ILE A 32 4.56 -0.06 -10.42
C ILE A 32 4.87 0.59 -11.77
N ASP A 33 6.00 1.30 -11.91
CA ASP A 33 6.38 1.92 -13.18
C ASP A 33 6.61 0.89 -14.29
N ALA A 34 7.20 -0.25 -13.96
CA ALA A 34 7.40 -1.32 -14.92
C ALA A 34 6.06 -1.86 -15.46
N PHE A 35 5.09 -2.12 -14.58
CA PHE A 35 3.75 -2.56 -15.01
C PHE A 35 2.98 -1.47 -15.74
N ALA A 36 3.07 -0.23 -15.27
CA ALA A 36 2.41 0.92 -15.92
C ALA A 36 2.90 1.13 -17.34
N LYS A 37 4.20 0.96 -17.59
CA LYS A 37 4.81 1.05 -18.93
C LYS A 37 4.22 0.04 -19.92
N GLU A 38 3.84 -1.13 -19.45
CA GLU A 38 3.19 -2.17 -20.24
C GLU A 38 1.67 -1.97 -20.37
N GLY A 39 1.12 -0.91 -19.77
CA GLY A 39 -0.29 -0.55 -19.89
C GLY A 39 -1.23 -1.33 -18.98
N PHE A 40 -0.74 -1.97 -17.91
CA PHE A 40 -1.57 -2.70 -16.97
C PHE A 40 -2.34 -1.78 -16.01
N GLU A 41 -3.56 -2.17 -15.69
CA GLU A 41 -4.23 -1.74 -14.46
C GLU A 41 -3.48 -2.31 -13.26
N ILE A 42 -3.33 -1.53 -12.19
CA ILE A 42 -2.59 -1.92 -11.00
C ILE A 42 -3.48 -1.78 -9.77
N GLN A 43 -3.56 -2.84 -8.98
CA GLN A 43 -4.20 -2.82 -7.67
C GLN A 43 -3.24 -3.33 -6.59
N ILE A 44 -3.31 -2.71 -5.42
CA ILE A 44 -2.74 -3.27 -4.19
C ILE A 44 -3.85 -4.11 -3.56
N THR A 45 -3.63 -5.42 -3.43
CA THR A 45 -4.73 -6.34 -3.16
C THR A 45 -4.81 -6.85 -1.73
N GLU A 46 -3.70 -6.86 -0.99
CA GLU A 46 -3.62 -7.50 0.33
C GLU A 46 -2.69 -6.73 1.28
N LEU A 47 -2.80 -5.40 1.29
CA LEU A 47 -1.87 -4.53 2.00
C LEU A 47 -1.87 -4.79 3.51
N ASP A 48 -0.69 -5.07 4.01
CA ASP A 48 -0.35 -5.01 5.42
C ASP A 48 1.13 -4.64 5.59
N VAL A 49 1.46 -3.91 6.67
CA VAL A 49 2.84 -3.44 6.93
C VAL A 49 3.22 -3.75 8.37
N THR A 50 4.03 -4.77 8.57
CA THR A 50 4.46 -5.21 9.90
C THR A 50 5.55 -4.32 10.49
N ASP A 51 5.51 -4.21 11.83
CA ASP A 51 6.56 -3.62 12.66
C ASP A 51 6.82 -4.50 13.88
N TYR A 52 7.44 -5.67 13.66
CA TYR A 52 7.68 -6.67 14.71
C TYR A 52 8.53 -6.14 15.88
N ASN A 53 9.41 -5.18 15.62
CA ASN A 53 10.28 -4.59 16.62
C ASN A 53 9.65 -3.39 17.33
N ASN A 54 8.41 -3.06 17.01
CA ASN A 54 7.71 -1.89 17.55
C ASN A 54 8.57 -0.60 17.44
N SER A 55 9.17 -0.42 16.27
CA SER A 55 10.15 0.64 15.99
C SER A 55 9.54 2.03 15.91
N GLY A 56 8.22 2.12 15.82
CA GLY A 56 7.48 3.37 15.60
C GLY A 56 7.54 3.89 14.16
N ARG A 57 8.08 3.14 13.20
CA ARG A 57 8.23 3.58 11.80
C ARG A 57 7.00 3.33 10.93
N GLN A 58 6.00 2.60 11.43
CA GLN A 58 4.84 2.20 10.63
C GLN A 58 4.06 3.39 10.07
N LEU A 59 3.85 4.43 10.88
CA LEU A 59 3.15 5.65 10.45
C LEU A 59 3.84 6.30 9.24
N GLN A 60 5.16 6.50 9.34
CA GLN A 60 5.92 7.12 8.26
C GLN A 60 5.96 6.23 7.03
N TYR A 61 6.07 4.91 7.21
CA TYR A 61 6.05 3.96 6.11
C TYR A 61 4.75 4.03 5.31
N TYR A 62 3.61 3.99 5.98
CA TYR A 62 2.30 4.14 5.32
C TYR A 62 2.14 5.50 4.63
N LYS A 63 2.61 6.56 5.29
CA LYS A 63 2.60 7.90 4.71
C LYS A 63 3.40 7.97 3.40
N ASP A 64 4.60 7.46 3.39
CA ASP A 64 5.46 7.45 2.21
C ASP A 64 4.87 6.59 1.10
N LEU A 65 4.32 5.42 1.44
CA LEU A 65 3.65 4.53 0.50
C LEU A 65 2.46 5.21 -0.16
N PHE A 66 1.56 5.80 0.62
CA PHE A 66 0.36 6.45 0.07
C PHE A 66 0.67 7.74 -0.69
N ASN A 67 1.65 8.52 -0.26
CA ASN A 67 2.12 9.68 -1.03
C ASN A 67 2.67 9.25 -2.40
N MET A 68 3.41 8.17 -2.46
CA MET A 68 3.92 7.60 -3.71
C MET A 68 2.76 7.14 -4.61
N LEU A 69 1.79 6.39 -4.07
CA LEU A 69 0.63 5.91 -4.83
C LEU A 69 -0.22 7.08 -5.37
N VAL A 70 -0.47 8.08 -4.55
CA VAL A 70 -1.23 9.29 -4.94
C VAL A 70 -0.48 10.06 -6.03
N THR A 71 0.82 10.25 -5.88
CA THR A 71 1.65 10.94 -6.89
C THR A 71 1.59 10.23 -8.23
N LYS A 72 1.74 8.91 -8.24
CA LYS A 72 1.65 8.11 -9.48
C LYS A 72 0.26 8.17 -10.10
N LYS A 73 -0.80 8.03 -9.30
CA LYS A 73 -2.17 8.14 -9.81
C LYS A 73 -2.42 9.50 -10.45
N LYS A 74 -1.98 10.58 -9.83
CA LYS A 74 -2.10 11.95 -10.38
C LYS A 74 -1.28 12.16 -11.66
N SER A 75 -0.21 11.41 -11.84
CA SER A 75 0.60 11.44 -13.07
C SER A 75 0.04 10.56 -14.19
N GLY A 76 -1.09 9.89 -13.97
CA GLY A 76 -1.79 9.09 -14.99
C GLY A 76 -1.56 7.59 -14.92
N VAL A 77 -0.84 7.08 -13.90
CA VAL A 77 -0.73 5.63 -13.69
C VAL A 77 -2.08 5.06 -13.29
N ASN A 78 -2.50 3.98 -13.96
CA ASN A 78 -3.80 3.36 -13.76
C ASN A 78 -3.85 2.51 -12.48
N ILE A 79 -3.73 3.17 -11.30
CA ILE A 79 -3.93 2.55 -10.00
C ILE A 79 -5.41 2.69 -9.65
N THR A 80 -6.11 1.56 -9.47
CA THR A 80 -7.58 1.55 -9.32
C THR A 80 -8.05 1.17 -7.92
N GLY A 81 -7.19 0.61 -7.08
CA GLY A 81 -7.60 0.25 -5.73
C GLY A 81 -6.47 -0.13 -4.80
N VAL A 82 -6.75 0.03 -3.50
CA VAL A 82 -5.94 -0.49 -2.40
C VAL A 82 -6.87 -1.21 -1.43
N THR A 83 -6.60 -2.49 -1.21
CA THR A 83 -7.33 -3.33 -0.25
C THR A 83 -6.40 -3.72 0.89
N PHE A 84 -6.79 -3.43 2.11
CA PHE A 84 -6.08 -3.89 3.31
C PHE A 84 -6.46 -5.34 3.62
N TRP A 85 -5.47 -6.15 4.00
CA TRP A 85 -5.66 -7.58 4.25
C TRP A 85 -6.07 -7.85 5.70
N GLY A 86 -7.23 -7.34 6.08
CA GLY A 86 -7.87 -7.57 7.38
C GLY A 86 -8.51 -6.32 7.98
N LEU A 87 -9.34 -6.53 9.00
CA LEU A 87 -10.07 -5.46 9.68
C LEU A 87 -9.21 -4.76 10.74
N CYS A 88 -8.48 -5.55 11.54
CA CYS A 88 -7.66 -5.02 12.63
C CYS A 88 -6.51 -5.97 12.98
N ASP A 89 -5.55 -5.47 13.72
CA ASP A 89 -4.33 -6.21 14.09
C ASP A 89 -4.64 -7.54 14.77
N SER A 90 -5.62 -7.58 15.66
CA SER A 90 -5.98 -8.80 16.40
C SER A 90 -6.51 -9.93 15.49
N ASN A 91 -7.06 -9.60 14.33
CA ASN A 91 -7.57 -10.56 13.34
C ASN A 91 -6.61 -10.79 12.17
N SER A 92 -5.48 -10.10 12.13
CA SER A 92 -4.51 -10.26 11.06
C SER A 92 -3.80 -11.62 11.13
N TRP A 93 -3.52 -12.20 9.98
CA TRP A 93 -2.66 -13.38 9.86
C TRP A 93 -1.20 -13.07 10.27
N ARG A 94 -0.82 -11.78 10.30
CA ARG A 94 0.48 -11.27 10.74
C ARG A 94 0.36 -10.43 12.03
N ARG A 95 -0.59 -10.77 12.91
CA ARG A 95 -0.99 -10.00 14.09
C ARG A 95 0.15 -9.58 15.01
N ASP A 96 1.20 -10.41 15.14
CA ASP A 96 2.35 -10.11 16.00
C ASP A 96 3.14 -8.87 15.52
N GLY A 97 3.07 -8.57 14.22
CA GLY A 97 3.64 -7.37 13.61
C GLY A 97 2.69 -6.17 13.59
N LYS A 98 1.47 -6.30 14.11
CA LYS A 98 0.47 -5.21 14.20
C LYS A 98 0.31 -4.43 12.90
N PRO A 99 -0.02 -5.08 11.75
CA PRO A 99 0.23 -4.51 10.43
C PRO A 99 -0.84 -3.57 9.89
N LEU A 100 -2.02 -3.49 10.54
CA LEU A 100 -3.21 -2.87 9.95
C LEU A 100 -3.50 -1.47 10.53
N LEU A 101 -4.57 -0.85 10.03
CA LEU A 101 -4.95 0.52 10.40
C LEU A 101 -5.69 0.62 11.74
N PHE A 102 -6.24 -0.51 12.20
CA PHE A 102 -6.95 -0.62 13.47
C PHE A 102 -6.23 -1.61 14.38
N SER A 103 -6.11 -1.29 15.66
CA SER A 103 -5.56 -2.23 16.66
C SER A 103 -6.57 -3.32 17.03
N ALA A 104 -7.84 -2.95 17.17
CA ALA A 104 -8.98 -3.81 17.40
C ALA A 104 -10.20 -3.24 16.69
N VAL A 105 -11.33 -3.93 16.71
CA VAL A 105 -12.59 -3.46 16.12
C VAL A 105 -12.95 -2.09 16.72
N PHE A 106 -13.23 -1.12 15.87
CA PHE A 106 -13.52 0.28 16.22
C PHE A 106 -12.39 1.04 16.95
N SER A 107 -11.15 0.55 16.90
CA SER A 107 -9.99 1.20 17.53
C SER A 107 -8.97 1.64 16.48
N PRO A 108 -9.20 2.80 15.80
CA PRO A 108 -8.28 3.29 14.77
C PRO A 108 -6.94 3.69 15.38
N LYS A 109 -5.86 3.34 14.66
CA LYS A 109 -4.50 3.79 14.96
C LYS A 109 -4.24 5.16 14.31
N PRO A 110 -3.23 5.92 14.76
CA PRO A 110 -2.85 7.18 14.08
C PRO A 110 -2.63 7.02 12.57
N VAL A 111 -2.12 5.87 12.13
CA VAL A 111 -1.90 5.56 10.71
C VAL A 111 -3.21 5.56 9.89
N PHE A 112 -4.34 5.23 10.49
CA PHE A 112 -5.64 5.30 9.80
C PHE A 112 -5.93 6.72 9.31
N TYR A 113 -5.77 7.70 10.18
CA TYR A 113 -6.04 9.11 9.84
C TYR A 113 -5.06 9.63 8.79
N GLU A 114 -3.78 9.27 8.90
CA GLU A 114 -2.76 9.66 7.93
C GLU A 114 -3.04 9.10 6.53
N VAL A 115 -3.43 7.83 6.44
CA VAL A 115 -3.79 7.20 5.17
C VAL A 115 -5.00 7.89 4.55
N ILE A 116 -6.05 8.18 5.32
CA ILE A 116 -7.26 8.86 4.82
C ILE A 116 -6.94 10.26 4.33
N GLU A 117 -6.17 11.05 5.08
CA GLU A 117 -5.80 12.41 4.66
C GLU A 117 -4.94 12.40 3.39
N THR A 118 -3.99 11.49 3.30
CA THR A 118 -3.15 11.36 2.11
C THR A 118 -3.98 10.90 0.90
N ALA A 119 -4.83 9.88 1.08
CA ALA A 119 -5.65 9.34 0.00
C ALA A 119 -6.64 10.36 -0.59
N LYS A 120 -7.19 11.26 0.23
CA LYS A 120 -8.05 12.34 -0.26
C LYS A 120 -7.38 13.21 -1.33
N ASN A 121 -6.06 13.34 -1.29
CA ASN A 121 -5.31 14.12 -2.27
C ASN A 121 -5.32 13.52 -3.67
N ALA A 122 -5.63 12.24 -3.80
CA ALA A 122 -5.75 11.57 -5.10
C ALA A 122 -6.91 12.14 -5.95
N TRP A 123 -7.89 12.76 -5.30
CA TRP A 123 -9.11 13.28 -5.94
C TRP A 123 -9.11 14.81 -6.11
N LYS A 124 -8.08 15.47 -5.63
CA LYS A 124 -7.87 16.91 -5.79
C LYS A 124 -7.00 17.18 -7.02
#